data_1f22fe182fff1485ef86cfdd9a2df36c
#
_entry.id   1f22fe182fff1485ef86cfdd9a2df36c
#
_cell.length_a   1.000
_cell.length_b   1.000
_cell.length_c   1.000
_cell.angle_alpha   90.00
_cell.angle_beta   90.00
_cell.angle_gamma   90.00
#
_symmetry.space_group_name_H-M   'P 1'
#
loop_
_entity.id
_entity.type
_entity.pdbx_description
1 polymer ?
#
loop_
_entity_poly.entity_id
_entity_poly.type
_entity_poly.pdbx_seq_one_letter_code
_entity_poly.pdbx_strand_id
1 'polypeptide(L)'
;MDTLILLRSESCAKLLEKAVYLSVIAGIVCIQSFILTNPIMADELKLAHNTVAKVDVHSLKEKIMIEISPEARKKSFDENIKAKYPKAQITDVHDGVKHIKLTKYYNGRPVRINIVETDLKVAKNLEVVPVLSSSDKLQSRRTITSIAKSKNAIAAINGTYFKPQTGVPLGTLMIDGKVYTGPVYDRVAMGIFEDGFDVARVQLNATVSGSGVTIKVDNINQPRMLSTYVLVYTPEWGKYSPYAPRYGMSLRVADGQITKASANPLDIPANGYVISGPKKLLEPLLKDKDVKLDIKTLPEWKNVKHIISGGPYLVKNGEVFVDMTAQKLAAVGGRNPRTAIGYTSSNNLILVAVDGREGSSIGMTLMELANFMQSIGCVGAINLDGGGSTVMYINGKVVNNPHIRGGIPLSNALVLSEKVSDLASNPQE
;
A
#
# COMPACT_ATOMS: atom_id res chain seq x y z
N MET A 1 -7.84 9.24 44.58
CA MET A 1 -6.64 8.83 43.82
C MET A 1 -6.97 7.74 42.79
N ASP A 2 -8.16 7.14 42.85
CA ASP A 2 -8.53 5.98 41.99
C ASP A 2 -9.20 6.34 40.65
N THR A 3 -9.64 7.57 40.45
CA THR A 3 -10.30 7.99 39.20
C THR A 3 -9.31 8.28 38.06
N LEU A 4 -8.02 8.47 38.35
CA LEU A 4 -7.00 8.78 37.35
C LEU A 4 -6.39 7.54 36.67
N ILE A 5 -6.59 6.36 37.27
CA ILE A 5 -6.02 5.08 36.75
C ILE A 5 -6.89 4.48 35.65
N LEU A 6 -8.20 4.74 35.63
CA LEU A 6 -9.16 4.22 34.66
C LEU A 6 -9.06 4.88 33.27
N LEU A 7 -8.44 6.04 33.15
CA LEU A 7 -8.31 6.79 31.89
C LEU A 7 -7.13 6.35 30.99
N ARG A 8 -6.41 5.28 31.39
CA ARG A 8 -5.18 4.85 30.70
C ARG A 8 -5.35 3.75 29.66
N SER A 9 -6.58 3.26 29.39
CA SER A 9 -6.80 2.25 28.34
C SER A 9 -7.53 2.86 27.13
N GLU A 10 -7.18 2.41 25.93
CA GLU A 10 -7.83 2.80 24.67
C GLU A 10 -9.36 2.53 24.69
N SER A 11 -9.78 1.50 25.43
CA SER A 11 -11.20 1.18 25.67
C SER A 11 -11.91 2.25 26.50
N CYS A 12 -11.24 2.85 27.49
CA CYS A 12 -11.80 3.94 28.29
C CYS A 12 -11.84 5.24 27.49
N ALA A 13 -10.84 5.52 26.64
CA ALA A 13 -10.87 6.68 25.74
C ALA A 13 -12.05 6.60 24.75
N LYS A 14 -12.32 5.43 24.17
CA LYS A 14 -13.49 5.20 23.28
C LYS A 14 -14.83 5.24 24.03
N LEU A 15 -14.86 4.77 25.27
CA LEU A 15 -16.05 4.88 26.14
C LEU A 15 -16.31 6.34 26.54
N LEU A 16 -15.25 7.09 26.86
CA LEU A 16 -15.33 8.52 27.16
C LEU A 16 -15.75 9.31 25.90
N GLU A 17 -15.21 9.00 24.75
CA GLU A 17 -15.59 9.59 23.45
C GLU A 17 -17.07 9.37 23.14
N LYS A 18 -17.58 8.13 23.34
CA LYS A 18 -19.01 7.82 23.22
C LYS A 18 -19.86 8.53 24.28
N ALA A 19 -19.41 8.60 25.53
CA ALA A 19 -20.12 9.25 26.61
C ALA A 19 -20.19 10.76 26.41
N VAL A 20 -19.10 11.40 25.94
CA VAL A 20 -19.08 12.84 25.60
C VAL A 20 -19.96 13.09 24.37
N TYR A 21 -19.91 12.26 23.34
CA TYR A 21 -20.75 12.38 22.15
C TYR A 21 -22.27 12.23 22.51
N LEU A 22 -22.60 11.24 23.32
CA LEU A 22 -23.99 11.03 23.82
C LEU A 22 -24.44 12.14 24.73
N SER A 23 -23.57 12.69 25.58
CA SER A 23 -23.95 13.83 26.47
C SER A 23 -24.13 15.14 25.70
N VAL A 24 -23.33 15.36 24.63
CA VAL A 24 -23.52 16.51 23.71
C VAL A 24 -24.79 16.35 22.91
N ILE A 25 -25.12 15.17 22.39
CA ILE A 25 -26.38 14.90 21.69
C ILE A 25 -27.57 15.05 22.66
N ALA A 26 -27.49 14.49 23.87
CA ALA A 26 -28.54 14.63 24.89
C ALA A 26 -28.73 16.10 25.31
N GLY A 27 -27.62 16.86 25.44
CA GLY A 27 -27.66 18.30 25.67
C GLY A 27 -28.37 19.06 24.55
N ILE A 28 -28.08 18.76 23.29
CA ILE A 28 -28.72 19.37 22.12
C ILE A 28 -30.21 19.04 22.08
N VAL A 29 -30.61 17.78 22.34
CA VAL A 29 -32.01 17.36 22.39
C VAL A 29 -32.78 18.04 23.55
N CYS A 30 -32.15 18.16 24.73
CA CYS A 30 -32.76 18.88 25.86
C CYS A 30 -32.93 20.37 25.56
N ILE A 31 -31.97 21.02 24.92
CA ILE A 31 -32.02 22.42 24.50
C ILE A 31 -33.13 22.61 23.45
N GLN A 32 -33.28 21.75 22.48
CA GLN A 32 -34.33 21.81 21.47
C GLN A 32 -35.72 21.61 22.10
N SER A 33 -35.85 20.69 23.03
CA SER A 33 -37.11 20.47 23.75
C SER A 33 -37.50 21.67 24.65
N PHE A 34 -36.50 22.34 25.25
CA PHE A 34 -36.72 23.52 26.10
C PHE A 34 -37.06 24.77 25.30
N ILE A 35 -36.51 24.92 24.09
CA ILE A 35 -36.84 26.01 23.14
C ILE A 35 -38.31 25.92 22.68
N LEU A 36 -38.83 24.69 22.48
CA LEU A 36 -40.21 24.45 22.08
C LEU A 36 -41.25 24.78 23.17
N THR A 37 -40.83 24.83 24.44
CA THR A 37 -41.72 25.04 25.60
C THR A 37 -41.63 26.44 26.23
N ASN A 38 -40.61 27.26 25.91
CA ASN A 38 -40.37 28.57 26.53
C ASN A 38 -39.90 29.64 25.51
N PRO A 39 -40.82 30.34 24.86
CA PRO A 39 -40.50 31.31 23.81
C PRO A 39 -39.75 32.57 24.28
N ILE A 40 -39.73 32.90 25.58
CA ILE A 40 -39.13 34.13 26.14
C ILE A 40 -37.61 34.03 26.24
N MET A 41 -37.02 32.81 26.23
CA MET A 41 -35.57 32.59 26.32
C MET A 41 -34.94 32.15 24.99
N ALA A 42 -35.66 32.27 23.88
CA ALA A 42 -35.25 31.72 22.59
C ALA A 42 -33.98 32.38 22.02
N ASP A 43 -33.73 33.65 22.29
CA ASP A 43 -32.58 34.38 21.72
C ASP A 43 -31.27 34.13 22.49
N GLU A 44 -31.33 33.99 23.81
CA GLU A 44 -30.15 33.60 24.61
C GLU A 44 -29.77 32.16 24.37
N LEU A 45 -30.73 31.24 24.20
CA LEU A 45 -30.50 29.85 23.87
C LEU A 45 -30.01 29.65 22.40
N LYS A 46 -30.42 30.50 21.46
CA LYS A 46 -29.84 30.53 20.09
C LYS A 46 -28.39 30.97 20.11
N LEU A 47 -28.01 31.91 20.98
CA LEU A 47 -26.64 32.34 21.16
C LEU A 47 -25.77 31.18 21.73
N ALA A 48 -26.31 30.47 22.74
CA ALA A 48 -25.68 29.29 23.32
C ALA A 48 -25.55 28.15 22.28
N HIS A 49 -26.59 27.90 21.49
CA HIS A 49 -26.61 26.91 20.43
C HIS A 49 -25.58 27.24 19.34
N ASN A 50 -25.47 28.49 18.91
CA ASN A 50 -24.44 28.94 17.95
C ASN A 50 -23.03 28.88 18.55
N THR A 51 -22.87 29.00 19.85
CA THR A 51 -21.56 28.86 20.54
C THR A 51 -21.15 27.39 20.64
N VAL A 52 -22.10 26.50 20.94
CA VAL A 52 -21.88 25.05 20.97
C VAL A 52 -21.64 24.47 19.56
N ALA A 53 -22.36 24.99 18.54
CA ALA A 53 -22.13 24.57 17.13
C ALA A 53 -20.78 25.06 16.54
N LYS A 54 -20.13 26.04 17.17
CA LYS A 54 -18.77 26.50 16.83
C LYS A 54 -17.68 25.79 17.59
N VAL A 55 -17.98 24.88 18.49
CA VAL A 55 -16.99 24.02 19.12
C VAL A 55 -16.48 23.04 18.06
N ASP A 56 -15.31 23.35 17.51
CA ASP A 56 -14.64 22.48 16.58
C ASP A 56 -14.23 21.18 17.30
N VAL A 57 -15.04 20.14 17.09
CA VAL A 57 -14.81 18.79 17.63
C VAL A 57 -13.42 18.27 17.20
N HIS A 58 -12.89 18.77 16.09
CA HIS A 58 -11.56 18.41 15.62
C HIS A 58 -10.45 19.06 16.48
N SER A 59 -10.62 20.33 16.89
CA SER A 59 -9.69 21.01 17.80
C SER A 59 -9.77 20.48 19.24
N LEU A 60 -10.94 19.98 19.66
CA LEU A 60 -11.07 19.25 20.92
C LEU A 60 -10.40 17.86 20.86
N LYS A 61 -10.48 17.16 19.73
CA LYS A 61 -9.73 15.91 19.52
C LYS A 61 -8.22 16.14 19.63
N GLU A 62 -7.70 17.22 19.07
CA GLU A 62 -6.27 17.55 19.18
C GLU A 62 -5.86 17.93 20.61
N LYS A 63 -6.71 18.61 21.36
CA LYS A 63 -6.43 18.99 22.77
C LYS A 63 -6.63 17.87 23.79
N ILE A 64 -7.43 16.83 23.47
CA ILE A 64 -7.68 15.65 24.31
C ILE A 64 -6.74 14.48 23.91
N MET A 65 -5.91 14.61 22.88
CA MET A 65 -4.82 13.69 22.63
C MET A 65 -3.83 13.78 23.82
N ILE A 66 -4.19 13.08 24.91
CA ILE A 66 -3.20 12.72 25.94
C ILE A 66 -2.10 11.99 25.19
N GLU A 67 -0.94 12.58 25.12
CA GLU A 67 0.24 11.96 24.50
C GLU A 67 0.56 10.71 25.31
N ILE A 68 0.07 9.55 24.85
CA ILE A 68 0.35 8.27 25.47
C ILE A 68 1.85 8.08 25.38
N SER A 69 2.54 7.90 26.53
CA SER A 69 3.98 7.71 26.50
C SER A 69 4.37 6.55 25.57
N PRO A 70 5.54 6.60 24.93
CA PRO A 70 6.00 5.50 24.06
C PRO A 70 5.96 4.14 24.76
N GLU A 71 6.30 4.10 26.05
CA GLU A 71 6.30 2.88 26.87
C GLU A 71 4.86 2.36 27.09
N ALA A 72 3.93 3.25 27.41
CA ALA A 72 2.52 2.89 27.59
C ALA A 72 1.91 2.40 26.29
N ARG A 73 2.27 3.02 25.15
CA ARG A 73 1.84 2.59 23.82
C ARG A 73 2.40 1.21 23.45
N LYS A 74 3.69 0.98 23.70
CA LYS A 74 4.32 -0.32 23.49
C LYS A 74 3.66 -1.40 24.33
N LYS A 75 3.42 -1.12 25.62
CA LYS A 75 2.71 -2.05 26.53
C LYS A 75 1.31 -2.37 26.02
N SER A 76 0.54 -1.35 25.62
CA SER A 76 -0.81 -1.54 25.04
C SER A 76 -0.77 -2.38 23.77
N PHE A 77 0.19 -2.14 22.88
CA PHE A 77 0.39 -2.94 21.66
C PHE A 77 0.66 -4.39 22.01
N ASP A 78 1.58 -4.66 22.93
CA ASP A 78 1.95 -6.02 23.38
C ASP A 78 0.77 -6.78 24.00
N GLU A 79 -0.04 -6.10 24.81
CA GLU A 79 -1.26 -6.66 25.42
C GLU A 79 -2.33 -6.96 24.36
N ASN A 80 -2.54 -6.04 23.44
CA ASN A 80 -3.50 -6.21 22.33
C ASN A 80 -3.12 -7.39 21.43
N ILE A 81 -1.83 -7.55 21.10
CA ILE A 81 -1.35 -8.70 20.29
C ILE A 81 -1.63 -10.02 21.03
N LYS A 82 -1.34 -10.12 22.32
CA LYS A 82 -1.61 -11.34 23.12
C LYS A 82 -3.11 -11.66 23.17
N ALA A 83 -3.95 -10.66 23.39
CA ALA A 83 -5.40 -10.82 23.41
C ALA A 83 -5.97 -11.24 22.05
N LYS A 84 -5.46 -10.67 20.97
CA LYS A 84 -5.88 -10.91 19.59
C LYS A 84 -5.48 -12.31 19.09
N TYR A 85 -4.33 -12.83 19.55
CA TYR A 85 -3.78 -14.11 19.10
C TYR A 85 -3.49 -15.10 20.27
N PRO A 86 -4.51 -15.50 21.06
CA PRO A 86 -4.31 -16.18 22.34
C PRO A 86 -3.67 -17.58 22.23
N LYS A 87 -3.73 -18.21 21.06
CA LYS A 87 -3.18 -19.57 20.80
C LYS A 87 -2.01 -19.55 19.81
N ALA A 88 -1.45 -18.37 19.51
CA ALA A 88 -0.35 -18.25 18.58
C ALA A 88 1.01 -18.27 19.29
N GLN A 89 2.04 -18.68 18.58
CA GLN A 89 3.42 -18.42 18.97
C GLN A 89 3.73 -16.96 18.57
N ILE A 90 4.06 -16.12 19.55
CA ILE A 90 4.39 -14.71 19.35
C ILE A 90 5.86 -14.52 19.67
N THR A 91 6.58 -13.83 18.79
CA THR A 91 8.01 -13.54 18.93
C THR A 91 8.24 -12.06 18.67
N ASP A 92 9.03 -11.41 19.53
CA ASP A 92 9.47 -10.04 19.33
C ASP A 92 10.49 -9.98 18.18
N VAL A 93 10.24 -9.10 17.23
CA VAL A 93 11.15 -8.86 16.08
C VAL A 93 11.92 -7.57 16.31
N HIS A 94 11.19 -6.54 16.74
CA HIS A 94 11.68 -5.22 17.09
C HIS A 94 10.65 -4.54 18.01
N ASP A 95 10.98 -3.43 18.63
CA ASP A 95 9.99 -2.61 19.34
C ASP A 95 8.86 -2.21 18.40
N GLY A 96 7.61 -2.51 18.78
CA GLY A 96 6.45 -2.29 17.94
C GLY A 96 6.30 -3.26 16.76
N VAL A 97 7.09 -4.33 16.68
CA VAL A 97 7.00 -5.35 15.62
C VAL A 97 6.94 -6.75 16.20
N LYS A 98 5.88 -7.47 15.93
CA LYS A 98 5.68 -8.86 16.38
C LYS A 98 5.57 -9.81 15.20
N HIS A 99 6.21 -10.97 15.32
CA HIS A 99 5.97 -12.12 14.46
C HIS A 99 5.04 -13.10 15.17
N ILE A 100 3.93 -13.42 14.53
CA ILE A 100 2.89 -14.29 15.03
C ILE A 100 2.79 -15.52 14.13
N LYS A 101 2.95 -16.73 14.69
CA LYS A 101 2.71 -18.00 14.01
C LYS A 101 1.47 -18.66 14.57
N LEU A 102 0.56 -19.07 13.70
CA LEU A 102 -0.63 -19.81 14.11
C LEU A 102 -1.05 -20.82 13.06
N THR A 103 -1.84 -21.81 13.49
CA THR A 103 -2.51 -22.77 12.61
C THR A 103 -4.02 -22.61 12.77
N LYS A 104 -4.71 -22.39 11.67
CA LYS A 104 -6.18 -22.46 11.59
C LYS A 104 -6.59 -23.75 10.87
N TYR A 105 -7.83 -24.18 11.08
CA TYR A 105 -8.38 -25.37 10.43
C TYR A 105 -9.58 -24.97 9.60
N TYR A 106 -9.58 -25.39 8.35
CA TYR A 106 -10.69 -25.23 7.41
C TYR A 106 -11.16 -26.62 6.96
N ASN A 107 -12.40 -26.97 7.29
CA ASN A 107 -12.96 -28.30 7.07
C ASN A 107 -12.04 -29.42 7.63
N GLY A 108 -11.56 -29.25 8.86
CA GLY A 108 -10.68 -30.18 9.55
C GLY A 108 -9.22 -30.23 9.04
N ARG A 109 -8.85 -29.45 8.03
CA ARG A 109 -7.51 -29.46 7.42
C ARG A 109 -6.69 -28.24 7.85
N PRO A 110 -5.41 -28.41 8.16
CA PRO A 110 -4.57 -27.34 8.72
C PRO A 110 -4.18 -26.30 7.67
N VAL A 111 -4.05 -25.06 8.13
CA VAL A 111 -3.50 -23.92 7.41
C VAL A 111 -2.54 -23.17 8.32
N ARG A 112 -1.26 -23.17 7.97
CA ARG A 112 -0.22 -22.43 8.70
C ARG A 112 -0.13 -21.00 8.19
N ILE A 113 -0.08 -20.07 9.14
CA ILE A 113 -0.11 -18.64 8.87
C ILE A 113 1.03 -17.98 9.64
N ASN A 114 1.80 -17.15 8.95
CA ASN A 114 2.78 -16.25 9.53
C ASN A 114 2.30 -14.80 9.34
N ILE A 115 2.34 -14.02 10.40
CA ILE A 115 1.91 -12.63 10.43
C ILE A 115 3.05 -11.78 10.98
N VAL A 116 3.31 -10.63 10.37
CA VAL A 116 4.04 -9.53 11.00
C VAL A 116 3.04 -8.43 11.25
N GLU A 117 2.85 -8.06 12.51
CA GLU A 117 2.04 -6.89 12.89
C GLU A 117 2.95 -5.82 13.48
N THR A 118 2.79 -4.58 12.98
CA THR A 118 3.67 -3.45 13.31
C THR A 118 2.87 -2.23 13.68
N ASP A 119 3.15 -1.64 14.84
CA ASP A 119 2.74 -0.28 15.21
C ASP A 119 3.89 0.70 14.90
N LEU A 120 3.80 1.43 13.79
CA LEU A 120 4.81 2.39 13.36
C LEU A 120 4.93 3.61 14.28
N LYS A 121 3.95 3.86 15.17
CA LYS A 121 4.06 4.91 16.19
C LYS A 121 4.90 4.46 17.38
N VAL A 122 5.09 3.15 17.58
CA VAL A 122 6.07 2.56 18.50
C VAL A 122 7.41 2.39 17.79
N ALA A 123 7.41 1.81 16.61
CA ALA A 123 8.59 1.57 15.76
C ALA A 123 8.92 2.81 14.90
N LYS A 124 9.12 3.98 15.52
CA LYS A 124 9.28 5.28 14.82
C LYS A 124 10.48 5.36 13.90
N ASN A 125 11.52 4.58 14.18
CA ASN A 125 12.74 4.47 13.38
C ASN A 125 12.59 3.57 12.16
N LEU A 126 11.44 2.91 11.99
CA LEU A 126 11.18 2.02 10.85
C LEU A 126 10.34 2.69 9.78
N GLU A 127 10.55 2.22 8.55
CA GLU A 127 9.74 2.57 7.38
C GLU A 127 9.28 1.32 6.64
N VAL A 128 8.18 1.47 5.90
CA VAL A 128 7.61 0.43 5.03
C VAL A 128 7.82 0.86 3.59
N VAL A 129 8.64 0.14 2.85
CA VAL A 129 9.03 0.54 1.49
C VAL A 129 8.98 -0.63 0.51
N PRO A 130 8.39 -0.48 -0.67
CA PRO A 130 8.56 -1.43 -1.77
C PRO A 130 9.99 -1.36 -2.29
N VAL A 131 10.63 -2.52 -2.45
CA VAL A 131 12.01 -2.63 -2.90
C VAL A 131 12.08 -3.50 -4.15
N LEU A 132 12.64 -2.96 -5.22
CA LEU A 132 12.89 -3.69 -6.46
C LEU A 132 14.03 -4.71 -6.28
N SER A 133 14.00 -5.78 -7.07
CA SER A 133 15.08 -6.77 -7.12
C SER A 133 16.40 -6.20 -7.68
N SER A 134 16.36 -5.07 -8.39
CA SER A 134 17.50 -4.32 -8.91
C SER A 134 17.26 -2.83 -8.73
N SER A 135 18.34 -2.07 -8.46
CA SER A 135 18.28 -0.61 -8.32
C SER A 135 18.20 0.10 -9.68
N ASP A 136 18.65 -0.56 -10.74
CA ASP A 136 18.90 0.04 -12.06
C ASP A 136 17.90 -0.41 -13.14
N LYS A 137 17.15 -1.50 -12.92
CA LYS A 137 16.21 -2.01 -13.92
C LYS A 137 15.06 -2.82 -13.34
N LEU A 138 13.89 -2.69 -13.97
CA LEU A 138 12.67 -3.45 -13.65
C LEU A 138 12.76 -4.92 -14.10
N GLN A 139 13.54 -5.21 -15.13
CA GLN A 139 13.69 -6.55 -15.68
C GLN A 139 14.72 -7.37 -14.89
N SER A 140 14.38 -7.67 -13.65
CA SER A 140 15.23 -8.41 -12.71
C SER A 140 14.41 -9.24 -11.75
N ARG A 141 15.06 -10.26 -11.16
CA ARG A 141 14.48 -11.07 -10.07
C ARG A 141 15.58 -11.49 -9.12
N ARG A 142 15.31 -11.41 -7.82
CA ARG A 142 16.20 -11.90 -6.75
C ARG A 142 15.42 -12.59 -5.66
N THR A 143 16.05 -13.43 -4.86
CA THR A 143 15.41 -14.02 -3.67
C THR A 143 15.02 -12.95 -2.67
N ILE A 144 13.97 -13.23 -1.87
CA ILE A 144 13.54 -12.33 -0.80
C ILE A 144 14.71 -11.96 0.14
N THR A 145 15.57 -12.93 0.46
CA THR A 145 16.74 -12.71 1.32
C THR A 145 17.71 -11.70 0.71
N SER A 146 17.94 -11.76 -0.61
CA SER A 146 18.81 -10.80 -1.29
C SER A 146 18.21 -9.39 -1.31
N ILE A 147 16.89 -9.28 -1.57
CA ILE A 147 16.17 -8.00 -1.56
C ILE A 147 16.16 -7.41 -0.13
N ALA A 148 15.81 -8.22 0.87
CA ALA A 148 15.79 -7.78 2.26
C ALA A 148 17.16 -7.28 2.76
N LYS A 149 18.23 -8.02 2.46
CA LYS A 149 19.60 -7.63 2.84
C LYS A 149 20.05 -6.33 2.19
N SER A 150 19.61 -6.01 0.97
CA SER A 150 19.99 -4.77 0.29
C SER A 150 19.45 -3.51 0.97
N LYS A 151 18.51 -3.65 1.91
CA LYS A 151 17.89 -2.57 2.69
C LYS A 151 18.01 -2.77 4.20
N ASN A 152 18.86 -3.70 4.66
CA ASN A 152 18.98 -4.05 6.09
C ASN A 152 17.63 -4.33 6.74
N ALA A 153 16.75 -5.02 6.02
CA ALA A 153 15.37 -5.26 6.45
C ALA A 153 15.30 -6.15 7.69
N ILE A 154 14.46 -5.77 8.65
CA ILE A 154 14.07 -6.61 9.79
C ILE A 154 12.96 -7.58 9.42
N ALA A 155 12.05 -7.17 8.50
CA ALA A 155 11.02 -8.04 7.93
C ALA A 155 10.78 -7.69 6.47
N ALA A 156 10.38 -8.68 5.67
CA ALA A 156 9.96 -8.48 4.29
C ALA A 156 8.95 -9.55 3.86
N ILE A 157 8.11 -9.20 2.88
CA ILE A 157 7.17 -10.10 2.23
C ILE A 157 7.25 -9.89 0.72
N ASN A 158 6.95 -10.91 -0.09
CA ASN A 158 6.92 -10.72 -1.55
C ASN A 158 5.91 -9.63 -1.94
N GLY A 159 6.21 -8.94 -3.02
CA GLY A 159 5.44 -7.78 -3.47
C GLY A 159 4.36 -8.10 -4.51
N THR A 160 4.27 -7.22 -5.51
CA THR A 160 3.26 -7.25 -6.57
C THR A 160 3.46 -8.43 -7.53
N TYR A 161 2.44 -8.73 -8.30
CA TYR A 161 2.54 -9.65 -9.45
C TYR A 161 3.63 -9.18 -10.43
N PHE A 162 4.21 -10.11 -11.16
CA PHE A 162 5.24 -9.79 -12.15
C PHE A 162 5.18 -10.76 -13.35
N LYS A 163 5.80 -10.37 -14.44
CA LYS A 163 5.95 -11.24 -15.61
C LYS A 163 7.09 -12.24 -15.36
N PRO A 164 6.82 -13.55 -15.22
CA PRO A 164 7.84 -14.52 -14.81
C PRO A 164 9.05 -14.58 -15.73
N GLN A 165 8.88 -14.31 -17.03
CA GLN A 165 9.96 -14.38 -18.01
C GLN A 165 10.97 -13.24 -17.88
N THR A 166 10.51 -12.05 -17.50
CA THR A 166 11.34 -10.84 -17.48
C THR A 166 11.58 -10.26 -16.08
N GLY A 167 10.68 -10.52 -15.13
CA GLY A 167 10.69 -9.90 -13.82
C GLY A 167 10.00 -8.54 -13.77
N VAL A 168 9.44 -8.03 -14.87
CA VAL A 168 8.74 -6.72 -14.87
C VAL A 168 7.54 -6.77 -13.91
N PRO A 169 7.45 -5.85 -12.93
CA PRO A 169 6.28 -5.74 -12.05
C PRO A 169 5.01 -5.46 -12.84
N LEU A 170 3.90 -6.10 -12.48
CA LEU A 170 2.59 -5.94 -13.12
C LEU A 170 1.64 -5.21 -12.17
N GLY A 171 1.35 -3.96 -12.46
CA GLY A 171 0.53 -3.07 -11.65
C GLY A 171 1.31 -1.83 -11.18
N THR A 172 0.60 -0.92 -10.53
CA THR A 172 1.19 0.34 -10.07
C THR A 172 2.23 0.08 -8.98
N LEU A 173 3.45 0.55 -9.22
CA LEU A 173 4.52 0.59 -8.25
C LEU A 173 5.09 2.00 -8.21
N MET A 174 5.01 2.64 -7.04
CA MET A 174 5.59 3.95 -6.76
C MET A 174 6.53 3.80 -5.56
N ILE A 175 7.70 4.37 -5.64
CA ILE A 175 8.70 4.40 -4.57
C ILE A 175 9.20 5.84 -4.44
N ASP A 176 9.15 6.41 -3.24
CA ASP A 176 9.54 7.79 -2.93
C ASP A 176 8.92 8.83 -3.90
N GLY A 177 7.61 8.70 -4.13
CA GLY A 177 6.86 9.59 -5.02
C GLY A 177 7.10 9.37 -6.53
N LYS A 178 8.05 8.51 -6.92
CA LYS A 178 8.34 8.20 -8.33
C LYS A 178 7.55 6.97 -8.78
N VAL A 179 6.80 7.10 -9.89
CA VAL A 179 6.10 5.99 -10.53
C VAL A 179 7.09 5.16 -11.36
N TYR A 180 7.30 3.91 -10.97
CA TYR A 180 8.14 2.93 -11.67
C TYR A 180 7.37 2.15 -12.71
N THR A 181 6.15 1.73 -12.38
CA THR A 181 5.25 1.03 -13.31
C THR A 181 3.82 1.53 -13.12
N GLY A 182 3.06 1.57 -14.20
CA GLY A 182 1.65 1.95 -14.15
C GLY A 182 0.71 0.75 -13.95
N PRO A 183 -0.60 0.99 -13.86
CA PRO A 183 -1.61 -0.01 -13.52
C PRO A 183 -1.76 -1.08 -14.60
N VAL A 184 -2.16 -2.28 -14.18
CA VAL A 184 -2.60 -3.36 -15.07
C VAL A 184 -4.02 -3.72 -14.71
N TYR A 185 -4.93 -3.59 -15.68
CA TYR A 185 -6.37 -3.67 -15.44
C TYR A 185 -6.83 -2.65 -14.39
N ASP A 186 -7.92 -2.93 -13.71
CA ASP A 186 -8.47 -2.08 -12.64
C ASP A 186 -8.11 -2.67 -11.26
N ARG A 187 -6.81 -2.95 -11.05
CA ARG A 187 -6.33 -3.58 -9.80
C ARG A 187 -6.22 -2.59 -8.66
N VAL A 188 -6.45 -3.13 -7.47
CA VAL A 188 -6.25 -2.41 -6.22
C VAL A 188 -4.76 -2.27 -5.90
N ALA A 189 -4.42 -1.18 -5.21
CA ALA A 189 -3.11 -0.96 -4.62
C ALA A 189 -3.24 -0.41 -3.20
N MET A 190 -2.20 -0.59 -2.40
CA MET A 190 -2.04 0.10 -1.13
C MET A 190 -1.14 1.32 -1.33
N GLY A 191 -1.63 2.48 -0.93
CA GLY A 191 -0.87 3.70 -0.71
C GLY A 191 -0.25 3.67 0.68
N ILE A 192 1.02 4.03 0.77
CA ILE A 192 1.82 4.10 1.99
C ILE A 192 2.21 5.55 2.20
N PHE A 193 1.77 6.12 3.32
CA PHE A 193 1.99 7.51 3.71
C PHE A 193 2.94 7.56 4.91
N GLU A 194 3.35 8.74 5.33
CA GLU A 194 4.15 8.89 6.55
C GLU A 194 3.39 8.45 7.80
N ASP A 195 2.11 8.73 7.85
CA ASP A 195 1.23 8.59 9.02
C ASP A 195 0.18 7.48 8.88
N GLY A 196 0.21 6.68 7.79
CA GLY A 196 -0.75 5.60 7.62
C GLY A 196 -0.81 4.96 6.24
N PHE A 197 -1.94 4.32 5.98
CA PHE A 197 -2.18 3.52 4.79
C PHE A 197 -3.58 3.78 4.24
N ASP A 198 -3.74 3.59 2.93
CA ASP A 198 -5.05 3.55 2.28
C ASP A 198 -5.06 2.50 1.17
N VAL A 199 -6.23 2.02 0.76
CA VAL A 199 -6.39 1.04 -0.32
C VAL A 199 -7.42 1.53 -1.33
N ALA A 200 -7.01 1.63 -2.60
CA ALA A 200 -7.89 2.03 -3.68
C ALA A 200 -7.52 1.32 -5.00
N ARG A 201 -8.44 1.34 -5.97
CA ARG A 201 -8.09 1.04 -7.36
C ARG A 201 -7.31 2.22 -7.90
N VAL A 202 -6.06 1.97 -8.30
CA VAL A 202 -5.17 3.02 -8.76
C VAL A 202 -5.14 3.03 -10.28
N GLN A 203 -5.43 4.18 -10.87
CA GLN A 203 -5.33 4.46 -12.30
C GLN A 203 -4.22 5.46 -12.57
N LEU A 204 -3.75 5.51 -13.82
CA LEU A 204 -2.78 6.47 -14.30
C LEU A 204 -3.49 7.64 -14.99
N ASN A 205 -3.17 8.85 -14.57
CA ASN A 205 -3.50 10.07 -15.29
C ASN A 205 -2.18 10.70 -15.76
N ALA A 206 -1.76 10.30 -16.96
CA ALA A 206 -0.49 10.77 -17.52
C ALA A 206 -0.67 11.30 -18.93
N THR A 207 0.08 12.35 -19.25
CA THR A 207 0.04 13.01 -20.54
C THR A 207 1.43 13.38 -21.03
N VAL A 208 1.59 13.41 -22.35
CA VAL A 208 2.71 14.03 -23.03
C VAL A 208 2.19 15.21 -23.81
N SER A 209 2.75 16.39 -23.60
CA SER A 209 2.35 17.62 -24.28
C SER A 209 3.51 18.27 -25.02
N GLY A 210 3.23 18.85 -26.18
CA GLY A 210 4.16 19.59 -27.04
C GLY A 210 3.46 20.04 -28.32
N SER A 211 3.95 21.08 -29.00
CA SER A 211 3.38 21.64 -30.26
C SER A 211 1.88 21.97 -30.19
N GLY A 212 1.39 22.39 -29.03
CA GLY A 212 -0.05 22.64 -28.84
C GLY A 212 -0.90 21.36 -28.76
N VAL A 213 -0.29 20.18 -28.73
CA VAL A 213 -0.95 18.87 -28.63
C VAL A 213 -0.72 18.26 -27.27
N THR A 214 -1.76 17.65 -26.70
CA THR A 214 -1.68 16.83 -25.49
C THR A 214 -2.15 15.42 -25.80
N ILE A 215 -1.28 14.45 -25.54
CA ILE A 215 -1.52 13.03 -25.80
C ILE A 215 -1.62 12.30 -24.49
N LYS A 216 -2.71 11.54 -24.29
CA LYS A 216 -2.85 10.66 -23.14
C LYS A 216 -1.82 9.53 -23.22
N VAL A 217 -1.13 9.27 -22.12
CA VAL A 217 -0.28 8.11 -21.92
C VAL A 217 -1.11 7.01 -21.26
N ASP A 218 -1.21 5.87 -21.92
CA ASP A 218 -2.00 4.75 -21.41
C ASP A 218 -1.28 3.96 -20.32
N ASN A 219 0.07 3.90 -20.39
CA ASN A 219 0.82 3.23 -19.33
C ASN A 219 2.33 3.60 -19.32
N ILE A 220 3.01 3.27 -18.21
CA ILE A 220 4.43 3.50 -17.98
C ILE A 220 5.09 2.17 -17.63
N ASN A 221 6.21 1.86 -18.31
CA ASN A 221 7.04 0.68 -18.05
C ASN A 221 6.25 -0.63 -17.92
N GLN A 222 5.22 -0.79 -18.75
CA GLN A 222 4.43 -2.01 -18.82
C GLN A 222 4.58 -2.69 -20.20
N PRO A 223 4.44 -4.00 -20.26
CA PRO A 223 4.29 -4.70 -21.54
C PRO A 223 3.09 -4.15 -22.31
N ARG A 224 3.26 -3.97 -23.63
CA ARG A 224 2.18 -3.50 -24.49
C ARG A 224 1.04 -4.51 -24.57
N MET A 225 -0.15 -4.11 -24.18
CA MET A 225 -1.36 -4.95 -24.23
C MET A 225 -2.14 -4.72 -25.53
N LEU A 226 -2.24 -3.48 -26.01
CA LEU A 226 -2.94 -3.12 -27.25
C LEU A 226 -2.03 -2.27 -28.14
N SER A 227 -2.14 -2.47 -29.45
CA SER A 227 -1.37 -1.70 -30.44
C SER A 227 -1.73 -0.21 -30.46
N THR A 228 -2.92 0.14 -29.98
CA THR A 228 -3.41 1.52 -29.86
C THR A 228 -2.86 2.28 -28.67
N TYR A 229 -2.22 1.59 -27.72
CA TYR A 229 -1.71 2.25 -26.51
C TYR A 229 -0.49 3.11 -26.79
N VAL A 230 -0.48 4.29 -26.16
CA VAL A 230 0.70 5.14 -26.02
C VAL A 230 1.37 4.79 -24.68
N LEU A 231 2.59 4.28 -24.77
CA LEU A 231 3.39 3.86 -23.62
C LEU A 231 4.64 4.72 -23.48
N VAL A 232 5.03 4.97 -22.24
CA VAL A 232 6.30 5.61 -21.90
C VAL A 232 7.21 4.58 -21.27
N TYR A 233 8.47 4.56 -21.72
CA TYR A 233 9.54 3.74 -21.16
C TYR A 233 10.61 4.66 -20.59
N THR A 234 10.82 4.61 -19.28
CA THR A 234 11.83 5.37 -18.53
C THR A 234 13.13 4.57 -18.37
N PRO A 235 14.23 5.16 -17.91
CA PRO A 235 15.51 4.45 -17.74
C PRO A 235 15.39 3.15 -16.93
N GLU A 236 14.46 3.08 -15.99
CA GLU A 236 14.22 1.89 -15.16
C GLU A 236 13.67 0.71 -15.96
N TRP A 237 13.09 0.92 -17.12
CA TRP A 237 12.72 -0.18 -18.02
C TRP A 237 13.93 -1.00 -18.43
N GLY A 238 15.06 -0.35 -18.68
CA GLY A 238 16.32 -0.92 -19.15
C GLY A 238 16.89 -0.13 -20.33
N LYS A 239 17.94 -0.68 -20.97
CA LYS A 239 18.72 0.05 -21.98
C LYS A 239 17.93 0.45 -23.23
N TYR A 240 17.00 -0.39 -23.66
CA TYR A 240 16.25 -0.19 -24.92
C TYR A 240 14.75 -0.33 -24.71
N SER A 241 13.97 0.52 -25.40
CA SER A 241 12.53 0.35 -25.51
C SER A 241 12.17 -0.90 -26.33
N PRO A 242 10.96 -1.48 -26.14
CA PRO A 242 10.42 -2.44 -27.10
C PRO A 242 10.25 -1.84 -28.49
N TYR A 243 10.01 -2.71 -29.49
CA TYR A 243 9.56 -2.28 -30.83
C TYR A 243 8.27 -1.44 -30.72
N ALA A 244 8.15 -0.46 -31.63
CA ALA A 244 6.89 0.26 -31.81
C ALA A 244 5.76 -0.72 -32.20
N PRO A 245 4.48 -0.39 -31.93
CA PRO A 245 3.37 -1.22 -32.40
C PRO A 245 3.29 -1.23 -33.92
N ARG A 246 2.56 -2.19 -34.49
CA ARG A 246 2.28 -2.18 -35.94
C ARG A 246 1.67 -0.84 -36.33
N TYR A 247 2.20 -0.22 -37.40
CA TYR A 247 1.85 1.15 -37.83
C TYR A 247 2.12 2.24 -36.79
N GLY A 248 3.02 1.96 -35.85
CA GLY A 248 3.43 2.89 -34.81
C GLY A 248 4.83 3.46 -35.04
N MET A 249 5.22 4.28 -34.07
CA MET A 249 6.57 4.82 -33.94
C MET A 249 6.94 4.97 -32.48
N SER A 250 8.22 5.10 -32.24
CA SER A 250 8.78 5.47 -30.94
C SER A 250 9.55 6.77 -31.09
N LEU A 251 9.46 7.65 -30.10
CA LEU A 251 10.17 8.93 -30.02
C LEU A 251 11.10 8.88 -28.79
N ARG A 252 12.38 9.12 -29.02
CA ARG A 252 13.37 9.28 -27.94
C ARG A 252 13.38 10.73 -27.51
N VAL A 253 13.09 10.97 -26.23
CA VAL A 253 13.09 12.29 -25.62
C VAL A 253 14.24 12.37 -24.62
N ALA A 254 15.15 13.31 -24.80
CA ALA A 254 16.24 13.62 -23.90
C ALA A 254 16.21 15.12 -23.57
N ASP A 255 16.34 15.47 -22.29
CA ASP A 255 16.23 16.88 -21.82
C ASP A 255 14.97 17.61 -22.35
N GLY A 256 13.84 16.89 -22.40
CA GLY A 256 12.59 17.44 -22.91
C GLY A 256 12.51 17.57 -24.44
N GLN A 257 13.54 17.16 -25.20
CA GLN A 257 13.60 17.31 -26.66
C GLN A 257 13.54 15.96 -27.38
N ILE A 258 12.81 15.92 -28.50
CA ILE A 258 12.79 14.73 -29.36
C ILE A 258 14.08 14.68 -30.16
N THR A 259 14.91 13.66 -29.90
CA THR A 259 16.22 13.47 -30.52
C THR A 259 16.22 12.41 -31.62
N LYS A 260 15.26 11.47 -31.59
CA LYS A 260 15.16 10.39 -32.60
C LYS A 260 13.74 9.85 -32.69
N ALA A 261 13.35 9.44 -33.88
CA ALA A 261 12.11 8.72 -34.16
C ALA A 261 12.41 7.43 -34.92
N SER A 262 11.78 6.30 -34.53
CA SER A 262 12.01 4.99 -35.16
C SER A 262 10.85 4.03 -34.89
N ALA A 263 10.65 3.05 -35.77
CA ALA A 263 9.82 1.88 -35.49
C ALA A 263 10.60 0.78 -34.73
N ASN A 264 11.92 0.80 -34.82
CA ASN A 264 12.81 -0.11 -34.11
C ASN A 264 13.02 0.35 -32.66
N PRO A 265 13.52 -0.54 -31.77
CA PRO A 265 13.89 -0.19 -30.41
C PRO A 265 14.84 1.01 -30.37
N LEU A 266 14.60 1.93 -29.46
CA LEU A 266 15.46 3.08 -29.21
C LEU A 266 16.15 2.92 -27.84
N ASP A 267 17.38 3.40 -27.75
CA ASP A 267 18.05 3.58 -26.46
C ASP A 267 17.27 4.57 -25.59
N ILE A 268 17.10 4.24 -24.32
CA ILE A 268 16.40 5.09 -23.36
C ILE A 268 17.45 5.98 -22.68
N PRO A 269 17.34 7.33 -22.83
CA PRO A 269 18.33 8.23 -22.25
C PRO A 269 18.18 8.33 -20.74
N ALA A 270 19.28 8.47 -20.01
CA ALA A 270 19.26 8.60 -18.55
C ALA A 270 18.47 9.84 -18.04
N ASN A 271 18.51 10.92 -18.85
CA ASN A 271 17.82 12.21 -18.60
C ASN A 271 16.53 12.35 -19.41
N GLY A 272 15.82 11.24 -19.67
CA GLY A 272 14.60 11.29 -20.47
C GLY A 272 13.84 9.98 -20.53
N TYR A 273 13.21 9.72 -21.66
CA TYR A 273 12.32 8.57 -21.84
C TYR A 273 12.10 8.27 -23.33
N VAL A 274 11.47 7.14 -23.62
CA VAL A 274 10.96 6.82 -24.96
C VAL A 274 9.43 6.75 -24.91
N ILE A 275 8.76 7.48 -25.80
CA ILE A 275 7.31 7.38 -26.04
C ILE A 275 7.10 6.44 -27.21
N SER A 276 6.19 5.48 -27.09
CA SER A 276 5.90 4.50 -28.13
C SER A 276 4.40 4.31 -28.31
N GLY A 277 3.90 4.50 -29.54
CA GLY A 277 2.46 4.42 -29.82
C GLY A 277 2.13 4.49 -31.31
N PRO A 278 0.83 4.62 -31.67
CA PRO A 278 0.39 4.82 -33.05
C PRO A 278 1.05 6.04 -33.70
N LYS A 279 1.60 5.88 -34.91
CA LYS A 279 2.30 6.97 -35.63
C LYS A 279 1.43 8.23 -35.72
N LYS A 280 0.17 8.07 -36.09
CA LYS A 280 -0.78 9.19 -36.25
C LYS A 280 -0.94 10.06 -34.99
N LEU A 281 -0.82 9.45 -33.81
CA LEU A 281 -0.91 10.18 -32.53
C LEU A 281 0.39 10.90 -32.17
N LEU A 282 1.55 10.29 -32.47
CA LEU A 282 2.85 10.82 -32.06
C LEU A 282 3.49 11.77 -33.07
N GLU A 283 3.13 11.67 -34.37
CA GLU A 283 3.71 12.47 -35.44
C GLU A 283 3.59 14.00 -35.23
N PRO A 284 2.49 14.54 -34.67
CA PRO A 284 2.39 15.98 -34.38
C PRO A 284 3.48 16.49 -33.43
N LEU A 285 3.95 15.67 -32.49
CA LEU A 285 5.02 16.04 -31.55
C LEU A 285 6.38 16.29 -32.24
N LEU A 286 6.60 15.74 -33.45
CA LEU A 286 7.86 15.91 -34.19
C LEU A 286 8.13 17.36 -34.57
N LYS A 287 7.09 18.20 -34.57
CA LYS A 287 7.18 19.62 -34.92
C LYS A 287 7.72 20.47 -33.78
N ASP A 288 7.82 19.89 -32.58
CA ASP A 288 8.19 20.61 -31.39
C ASP A 288 9.61 20.26 -30.91
N LYS A 289 10.23 21.25 -30.25
CA LYS A 289 11.52 21.05 -29.61
C LYS A 289 11.35 20.66 -28.13
N ASP A 290 10.25 21.06 -27.50
CA ASP A 290 10.01 20.84 -26.06
C ASP A 290 8.80 19.94 -25.84
N VAL A 291 9.05 18.77 -25.24
CA VAL A 291 8.02 17.79 -24.91
C VAL A 291 8.03 17.54 -23.41
N LYS A 292 6.89 17.73 -22.77
CA LYS A 292 6.71 17.55 -21.33
C LYS A 292 5.89 16.31 -21.05
N LEU A 293 6.40 15.46 -20.16
CA LEU A 293 5.68 14.33 -19.57
C LEU A 293 5.15 14.72 -18.18
N ASP A 294 3.85 14.59 -17.97
CA ASP A 294 3.19 14.73 -16.67
C ASP A 294 2.62 13.40 -16.25
N ILE A 295 2.86 13.00 -15.00
CA ILE A 295 2.45 11.70 -14.47
C ILE A 295 1.77 11.91 -13.13
N LYS A 296 0.50 11.49 -13.03
CA LYS A 296 -0.29 11.47 -11.81
C LYS A 296 -0.99 10.14 -11.64
N THR A 297 -1.31 9.78 -10.41
CA THR A 297 -2.17 8.63 -10.09
C THR A 297 -3.56 9.10 -9.66
N LEU A 298 -4.56 8.26 -9.88
CA LEU A 298 -5.92 8.45 -9.37
C LEU A 298 -6.30 7.24 -8.49
N PRO A 299 -6.82 7.45 -7.26
CA PRO A 299 -7.07 8.74 -6.63
C PRO A 299 -5.77 9.55 -6.47
N GLU A 300 -5.91 10.88 -6.47
CA GLU A 300 -4.78 11.76 -6.19
C GLU A 300 -4.51 11.75 -4.69
N TRP A 301 -3.72 10.78 -4.24
CA TRP A 301 -3.30 10.65 -2.86
C TRP A 301 -2.22 11.69 -2.54
N LYS A 302 -2.63 12.76 -1.87
CA LYS A 302 -1.66 13.79 -1.42
C LYS A 302 -0.63 13.18 -0.49
N ASN A 303 0.64 13.50 -0.70
CA ASN A 303 1.77 13.05 0.13
C ASN A 303 1.95 11.52 0.21
N VAL A 304 1.41 10.74 -0.74
CA VAL A 304 1.73 9.32 -0.81
C VAL A 304 3.21 9.14 -1.11
N LYS A 305 3.90 8.37 -0.29
CA LYS A 305 5.33 8.04 -0.49
C LYS A 305 5.50 6.87 -1.43
N HIS A 306 4.73 5.81 -1.19
CA HIS A 306 4.84 4.59 -1.98
C HIS A 306 3.47 4.04 -2.34
N ILE A 307 3.41 3.31 -3.45
CA ILE A 307 2.23 2.56 -3.88
C ILE A 307 2.68 1.15 -4.26
N ILE A 308 2.01 0.15 -3.73
CA ILE A 308 2.22 -1.25 -4.11
C ILE A 308 0.91 -1.89 -4.56
N SER A 309 0.85 -2.32 -5.81
CA SER A 309 -0.32 -2.95 -6.40
C SER A 309 -0.42 -4.42 -6.05
N GLY A 310 -1.65 -4.88 -5.90
CA GLY A 310 -1.98 -6.29 -5.68
C GLY A 310 -3.30 -6.66 -6.33
N GLY A 311 -4.14 -7.32 -5.59
CA GLY A 311 -5.50 -7.66 -5.96
C GLY A 311 -5.83 -9.15 -5.77
N PRO A 312 -7.12 -9.43 -5.52
CA PRO A 312 -8.21 -8.49 -5.33
C PRO A 312 -8.15 -7.75 -3.98
N TYR A 313 -9.11 -6.85 -3.73
CA TYR A 313 -9.44 -6.45 -2.38
C TYR A 313 -9.73 -7.69 -1.52
N LEU A 314 -9.42 -7.60 -0.24
CA LEU A 314 -9.81 -8.57 0.78
C LEU A 314 -10.75 -7.91 1.81
N VAL A 315 -10.36 -6.72 2.28
CA VAL A 315 -11.16 -5.91 3.21
C VAL A 315 -11.19 -4.48 2.69
N LYS A 316 -12.38 -3.86 2.71
CA LYS A 316 -12.60 -2.47 2.34
C LYS A 316 -13.52 -1.84 3.38
N ASN A 317 -13.10 -0.74 4.01
CA ASN A 317 -13.86 -0.06 5.06
C ASN A 317 -14.29 -0.98 6.23
N GLY A 318 -13.44 -1.95 6.60
CA GLY A 318 -13.72 -2.91 7.65
C GLY A 318 -14.60 -4.10 7.24
N GLU A 319 -15.08 -4.15 6.01
CA GLU A 319 -15.94 -5.21 5.50
C GLU A 319 -15.19 -6.11 4.50
N VAL A 320 -15.55 -7.40 4.49
CA VAL A 320 -15.05 -8.35 3.48
C VAL A 320 -15.53 -7.93 2.10
N PHE A 321 -14.59 -7.69 1.20
CA PHE A 321 -14.89 -7.28 -0.16
C PHE A 321 -13.91 -7.92 -1.16
N VAL A 322 -14.35 -8.96 -1.89
CA VAL A 322 -13.51 -9.72 -2.83
C VAL A 322 -14.04 -9.58 -4.25
N ASP A 323 -13.41 -8.73 -5.05
CA ASP A 323 -13.84 -8.33 -6.40
C ASP A 323 -13.02 -8.95 -7.54
N MET A 324 -12.75 -10.26 -7.49
CA MET A 324 -11.89 -10.98 -8.43
C MET A 324 -12.23 -10.76 -9.91
N THR A 325 -13.51 -10.79 -10.26
CA THR A 325 -13.97 -10.65 -11.65
C THR A 325 -13.65 -9.26 -12.21
N ALA A 326 -13.93 -8.21 -11.44
CA ALA A 326 -13.64 -6.82 -11.83
C ALA A 326 -12.14 -6.59 -12.06
N GLN A 327 -11.28 -7.28 -11.30
CA GLN A 327 -9.83 -7.17 -11.42
C GLN A 327 -9.17 -8.21 -12.34
N LYS A 328 -9.98 -9.01 -13.06
CA LYS A 328 -9.53 -10.12 -13.93
C LYS A 328 -8.63 -11.13 -13.19
N LEU A 329 -9.02 -11.51 -11.97
CA LEU A 329 -8.29 -12.42 -11.10
C LEU A 329 -9.08 -13.70 -10.76
N ALA A 330 -10.15 -14.01 -11.48
CA ALA A 330 -10.98 -15.20 -11.22
C ALA A 330 -10.16 -16.51 -11.24
N ALA A 331 -9.15 -16.61 -12.10
CA ALA A 331 -8.29 -17.78 -12.22
C ALA A 331 -7.47 -18.11 -10.96
N VAL A 332 -7.25 -17.13 -10.06
CA VAL A 332 -6.47 -17.34 -8.83
C VAL A 332 -7.36 -17.57 -7.59
N GLY A 333 -8.68 -17.73 -7.74
CA GLY A 333 -9.63 -17.86 -6.63
C GLY A 333 -9.50 -19.14 -5.81
N GLY A 334 -8.96 -20.22 -6.39
CA GLY A 334 -8.78 -21.51 -5.72
C GLY A 334 -7.85 -21.46 -4.51
N ARG A 335 -7.81 -22.58 -3.76
CA ARG A 335 -6.97 -22.71 -2.56
C ARG A 335 -5.48 -22.76 -2.93
N ASN A 336 -4.70 -21.84 -2.35
CA ASN A 336 -3.27 -21.66 -2.66
C ASN A 336 -2.51 -21.10 -1.45
N PRO A 337 -1.14 -21.14 -1.45
CA PRO A 337 -0.35 -20.22 -0.64
C PRO A 337 -0.74 -18.78 -0.96
N ARG A 338 -0.82 -17.93 0.07
CA ARG A 338 -1.30 -16.55 -0.08
C ARG A 338 -0.38 -15.55 0.60
N THR A 339 -0.31 -14.38 0.01
CA THR A 339 0.31 -13.20 0.59
C THR A 339 -0.72 -12.08 0.66
N ALA A 340 -0.82 -11.44 1.81
CA ALA A 340 -1.71 -10.29 1.98
C ALA A 340 -1.03 -9.20 2.78
N ILE A 341 -1.43 -7.96 2.51
CA ILE A 341 -1.11 -6.79 3.31
C ILE A 341 -2.40 -6.09 3.72
N GLY A 342 -2.40 -5.49 4.91
CA GLY A 342 -3.54 -4.73 5.41
C GLY A 342 -3.13 -3.80 6.53
N TYR A 343 -4.07 -3.00 6.99
CA TYR A 343 -3.88 -2.11 8.12
C TYR A 343 -5.15 -2.06 8.99
N THR A 344 -4.96 -1.80 10.28
CA THR A 344 -6.02 -1.68 11.26
C THR A 344 -6.50 -0.22 11.37
N SER A 345 -7.61 -0.01 12.10
CA SER A 345 -8.09 1.36 12.43
C SER A 345 -7.09 2.19 13.24
N SER A 346 -6.15 1.54 13.94
CA SER A 346 -5.04 2.20 14.65
C SER A 346 -3.81 2.46 13.76
N ASN A 347 -3.90 2.19 12.44
CA ASN A 347 -2.82 2.23 11.48
C ASN A 347 -1.68 1.22 11.75
N ASN A 348 -1.94 0.11 12.45
CA ASN A 348 -0.98 -0.97 12.50
C ASN A 348 -0.91 -1.68 11.15
N LEU A 349 0.30 -1.84 10.62
CA LEU A 349 0.53 -2.63 9.41
C LEU A 349 0.43 -4.12 9.72
N ILE A 350 -0.22 -4.87 8.85
CA ILE A 350 -0.34 -6.33 8.92
C ILE A 350 0.17 -6.94 7.62
N LEU A 351 1.22 -7.77 7.73
CA LEU A 351 1.74 -8.58 6.63
C LEU A 351 1.39 -10.04 6.93
N VAL A 352 0.84 -10.76 5.96
CA VAL A 352 0.41 -12.15 6.12
C VAL A 352 0.97 -13.04 5.02
N ALA A 353 1.62 -14.13 5.41
CA ALA A 353 1.99 -15.24 4.53
C ALA A 353 1.30 -16.53 4.97
N VAL A 354 0.53 -17.12 4.08
CA VAL A 354 -0.20 -18.39 4.29
C VAL A 354 0.52 -19.47 3.51
N ASP A 355 1.02 -20.49 4.19
CA ASP A 355 1.57 -21.69 3.53
C ASP A 355 0.46 -22.51 2.85
N GLY A 356 0.81 -23.27 1.84
CA GLY A 356 -0.19 -24.09 1.15
C GLY A 356 0.41 -25.11 0.20
N ARG A 357 -0.45 -25.90 -0.46
CA ARG A 357 -0.11 -26.99 -1.38
C ARG A 357 0.59 -28.17 -0.71
N GLU A 358 0.44 -28.30 0.62
CA GLU A 358 1.06 -29.35 1.43
C GLU A 358 0.03 -29.96 2.39
N GLY A 359 0.27 -31.20 2.83
CA GLY A 359 -0.57 -31.86 3.84
C GLY A 359 -0.60 -31.12 5.18
N SER A 360 0.51 -30.46 5.53
CA SER A 360 0.67 -29.66 6.76
C SER A 360 0.09 -28.24 6.64
N SER A 361 -0.26 -27.79 5.43
CA SER A 361 -0.95 -26.53 5.16
C SER A 361 -1.55 -26.55 3.76
N ILE A 362 -2.89 -26.54 3.69
CA ILE A 362 -3.60 -26.61 2.41
C ILE A 362 -3.73 -25.27 1.70
N GLY A 363 -3.36 -24.17 2.33
CA GLY A 363 -3.55 -22.81 1.83
C GLY A 363 -4.98 -22.30 2.02
N MET A 364 -5.25 -21.11 1.49
CA MET A 364 -6.56 -20.43 1.57
C MET A 364 -7.13 -20.09 0.21
N THR A 365 -8.45 -20.08 0.12
CA THR A 365 -9.17 -19.33 -0.92
C THR A 365 -9.06 -17.82 -0.62
N LEU A 366 -9.36 -16.95 -1.60
CA LEU A 366 -9.36 -15.52 -1.36
C LEU A 366 -10.44 -15.07 -0.38
N MET A 367 -11.59 -15.75 -0.38
CA MET A 367 -12.67 -15.47 0.58
C MET A 367 -12.27 -15.83 2.01
N GLU A 368 -11.62 -16.98 2.23
CA GLU A 368 -11.11 -17.38 3.56
C GLU A 368 -10.02 -16.41 4.03
N LEU A 369 -9.14 -15.95 3.13
CA LEU A 369 -8.12 -14.95 3.44
C LEU A 369 -8.75 -13.60 3.81
N ALA A 370 -9.80 -13.17 3.09
CA ALA A 370 -10.51 -11.93 3.38
C ALA A 370 -11.20 -11.96 4.75
N ASN A 371 -11.93 -13.06 5.05
CA ASN A 371 -12.51 -13.26 6.38
C ASN A 371 -11.45 -13.31 7.48
N PHE A 372 -10.29 -13.90 7.19
CA PHE A 372 -9.18 -13.92 8.13
C PHE A 372 -8.64 -12.52 8.38
N MET A 373 -8.34 -11.74 7.33
CA MET A 373 -7.85 -10.36 7.46
C MET A 373 -8.82 -9.47 8.24
N GLN A 374 -10.12 -9.58 7.98
CA GLN A 374 -11.15 -8.88 8.74
C GLN A 374 -11.15 -9.32 10.22
N SER A 375 -11.08 -10.64 10.50
CA SER A 375 -11.12 -11.19 11.87
C SER A 375 -9.94 -10.74 12.72
N ILE A 376 -8.82 -10.37 12.11
CA ILE A 376 -7.65 -9.80 12.79
C ILE A 376 -7.62 -8.27 12.77
N GLY A 377 -8.77 -7.62 12.50
CA GLY A 377 -8.99 -6.20 12.68
C GLY A 377 -8.54 -5.31 11.53
N CYS A 378 -8.26 -5.85 10.33
CA CYS A 378 -7.99 -5.01 9.17
C CYS A 378 -9.24 -4.21 8.77
N VAL A 379 -9.05 -2.92 8.51
CA VAL A 379 -10.06 -2.03 7.91
C VAL A 379 -9.83 -1.83 6.41
N GLY A 380 -8.59 -2.01 5.95
CA GLY A 380 -8.21 -2.11 4.56
C GLY A 380 -7.22 -3.25 4.36
N ALA A 381 -7.43 -4.10 3.34
CA ALA A 381 -6.50 -5.18 3.01
C ALA A 381 -6.60 -5.59 1.54
N ILE A 382 -5.46 -5.98 0.98
CA ILE A 382 -5.35 -6.50 -0.38
C ILE A 382 -4.52 -7.78 -0.43
N ASN A 383 -4.83 -8.64 -1.39
CA ASN A 383 -3.97 -9.77 -1.73
C ASN A 383 -2.81 -9.30 -2.60
N LEU A 384 -1.63 -9.83 -2.37
CA LEU A 384 -0.45 -9.68 -3.23
C LEU A 384 -0.23 -10.92 -4.10
N ASP A 385 0.91 -10.99 -4.79
CA ASP A 385 1.27 -12.21 -5.52
C ASP A 385 1.36 -13.40 -4.55
N GLY A 386 0.86 -14.53 -4.98
CA GLY A 386 0.71 -15.71 -4.15
C GLY A 386 1.33 -16.97 -4.76
N GLY A 387 0.88 -18.12 -4.30
CA GLY A 387 1.36 -19.40 -4.80
C GLY A 387 2.88 -19.57 -4.56
N GLY A 388 3.65 -19.78 -5.62
CA GLY A 388 5.10 -19.96 -5.53
C GLY A 388 5.86 -18.72 -5.05
N SER A 389 5.27 -17.53 -5.17
CA SER A 389 5.86 -16.27 -4.73
C SER A 389 5.71 -16.03 -3.24
N THR A 390 4.78 -16.72 -2.56
CA THR A 390 4.50 -16.51 -1.12
C THR A 390 5.73 -16.79 -0.27
N VAL A 391 6.34 -15.75 0.25
CA VAL A 391 7.52 -15.86 1.12
C VAL A 391 7.60 -14.68 2.09
N MET A 392 7.96 -14.99 3.36
CA MET A 392 8.16 -14.01 4.41
C MET A 392 9.57 -14.18 5.01
N TYR A 393 10.27 -13.08 5.13
CA TYR A 393 11.60 -12.98 5.70
C TYR A 393 11.56 -12.19 7.00
N ILE A 394 12.28 -12.67 8.03
CA ILE A 394 12.45 -11.97 9.30
C ILE A 394 13.89 -12.21 9.80
N ASN A 395 14.61 -11.14 10.13
CA ASN A 395 15.93 -11.18 10.75
C ASN A 395 16.86 -12.25 10.18
N GLY A 396 17.09 -12.22 8.86
CA GLY A 396 18.03 -13.12 8.19
C GLY A 396 17.44 -14.44 7.70
N LYS A 397 16.17 -14.78 8.03
CA LYS A 397 15.59 -16.10 7.76
C LYS A 397 14.25 -16.00 7.04
N VAL A 398 13.98 -16.95 6.14
CA VAL A 398 12.63 -17.21 5.63
C VAL A 398 11.89 -17.99 6.72
N VAL A 399 10.73 -17.48 7.16
CA VAL A 399 10.00 -17.98 8.33
C VAL A 399 8.76 -18.80 8.00
N ASN A 400 8.23 -18.69 6.78
CA ASN A 400 7.18 -19.56 6.25
C ASN A 400 7.78 -20.76 5.49
N ASN A 401 6.96 -21.63 4.92
CA ASN A 401 7.41 -22.81 4.17
C ASN A 401 7.04 -22.66 2.67
N PRO A 402 7.81 -21.90 1.87
CA PRO A 402 7.59 -21.80 0.44
C PRO A 402 7.90 -23.14 -0.24
N HIS A 403 7.17 -23.45 -1.32
CA HIS A 403 7.35 -24.71 -2.08
C HIS A 403 8.80 -24.94 -2.55
N ILE A 404 9.49 -23.88 -2.93
CA ILE A 404 10.94 -23.88 -3.20
C ILE A 404 11.63 -23.31 -1.98
N ARG A 405 12.56 -24.06 -1.38
CA ARG A 405 13.32 -23.62 -0.21
C ARG A 405 13.94 -22.23 -0.42
N GLY A 406 13.60 -21.29 0.46
CA GLY A 406 14.03 -19.89 0.36
C GLY A 406 13.18 -19.01 -0.56
N GLY A 407 12.15 -19.57 -1.21
CA GLY A 407 11.27 -18.90 -2.17
C GLY A 407 11.84 -18.81 -3.59
N ILE A 408 10.97 -18.51 -4.54
CA ILE A 408 11.40 -18.23 -5.92
C ILE A 408 12.01 -16.82 -6.01
N PRO A 409 12.82 -16.53 -7.07
CA PRO A 409 13.24 -15.16 -7.34
C PRO A 409 12.06 -14.23 -7.66
N LEU A 410 11.98 -13.12 -6.98
CA LEU A 410 10.92 -12.12 -7.00
C LEU A 410 11.33 -10.85 -7.76
N SER A 411 10.37 -10.16 -8.32
CA SER A 411 10.51 -8.84 -8.94
C SER A 411 10.76 -7.73 -7.91
N ASN A 412 10.01 -7.76 -6.83
CA ASN A 412 10.04 -6.79 -5.75
C ASN A 412 9.51 -7.42 -4.45
N ALA A 413 9.75 -6.74 -3.34
CA ALA A 413 9.25 -7.10 -2.02
C ALA A 413 8.75 -5.84 -1.31
N LEU A 414 7.84 -6.00 -0.35
CA LEU A 414 7.53 -4.98 0.64
C LEU A 414 8.41 -5.24 1.86
N VAL A 415 9.14 -4.22 2.26
CA VAL A 415 10.22 -4.32 3.27
C VAL A 415 9.90 -3.42 4.44
N LEU A 416 10.17 -3.89 5.64
CA LEU A 416 10.22 -3.11 6.87
C LEU A 416 11.69 -2.97 7.27
N SER A 417 12.25 -1.77 7.21
CA SER A 417 13.65 -1.46 7.47
C SER A 417 13.81 -0.20 8.30
N GLU A 418 14.98 0.01 8.84
CA GLU A 418 15.31 1.28 9.50
C GLU A 418 15.30 2.43 8.49
N LYS A 419 14.78 3.57 8.91
CA LYS A 419 14.84 4.82 8.14
C LYS A 419 16.30 5.19 7.95
N VAL A 420 16.68 5.55 6.74
CA VAL A 420 17.98 6.14 6.47
C VAL A 420 17.98 7.52 7.16
N SER A 421 18.77 7.69 8.22
CA SER A 421 18.93 8.98 8.86
C SER A 421 19.61 9.95 7.90
N ASP A 422 19.07 11.15 7.72
CA ASP A 422 19.67 12.23 6.90
C ASP A 422 21.06 12.69 7.43
N LEU A 423 21.52 12.11 8.54
CA LEU A 423 22.82 12.38 9.16
C LEU A 423 24.02 11.71 8.45
N ALA A 424 23.78 10.85 7.48
CA ALA A 424 24.88 10.22 6.70
C ALA A 424 25.33 11.03 5.48
N SER A 425 24.79 12.23 5.24
CA SER A 425 25.12 13.11 4.11
C SER A 425 26.10 14.24 4.43
N ASN A 426 26.82 14.19 5.55
CA ASN A 426 27.98 15.04 5.79
C ASN A 426 29.25 14.17 5.77
N PRO A 427 29.97 14.05 4.65
CA PRO A 427 31.37 13.66 4.71
C PRO A 427 32.08 14.85 5.37
N GLN A 428 32.49 14.69 6.61
CA GLN A 428 33.50 15.59 7.18
C GLN A 428 34.78 15.43 6.37
N GLU A 429 35.22 16.56 5.86
CA GLU A 429 36.51 16.98 5.36
C GLU A 429 37.66 15.99 5.32
#